data_20e49b6c2e355cd5cc6de1a6418ae913
#
_entry.id   20e49b6c2e355cd5cc6de1a6418ae913
#
_cell.length_a   1.000
_cell.length_b   1.000
_cell.length_c   1.000
_cell.angle_alpha   90.00
_cell.angle_beta   90.00
_cell.angle_gamma   90.00
#
_symmetry.space_group_name_H-M   'P 1'
#
loop_
_entity.id
_entity.type
_entity.pdbx_description
1 polymer ?
#
loop_
_entity_poly.entity_id
_entity_poly.type
_entity_poly.pdbx_seq_one_letter_code
_entity_poly.pdbx_strand_id
1 'polypeptide(L)'
;MRLFLSHGAVIPARGLREKKKEETNMKKHGSILTVIVTVALILTLALPAAALGETGKQYVVGICQLIQHDALDAATKGFEDALSEALGAENVTFDYQVASGDSNMCNTIVNAFVSKKVDLILANATPALQAAYNATTTIPILGTAVTEYGVALQLQDFDGTVGENVSGTSDLAPLTEQADMILELFPEAKKVGLLYCSAEPNSEYQVKVVSEYLTDKGLQCTRYSFSDSNDIASVTTKAAADSDVMYIPTDNTAAACTETIGNIVLAARTPVIAGEAGICSGCGVATLSISYYELGRKTGEMAARILKGEADITTMPIEYAEATKQFNAVICKELGVSVPEDYVALQ
;
A
#
# COMPACT_ATOMS: atom_id res chain seq x y z
N MET A 1 41.46 29.41 -86.87
CA MET A 1 41.12 30.27 -88.04
C MET A 1 40.05 31.27 -87.64
N ARG A 2 40.36 32.57 -87.75
CA ARG A 2 39.51 33.77 -87.59
C ARG A 2 38.93 34.07 -86.19
N LEU A 3 39.47 35.06 -85.38
CA LEU A 3 39.47 36.53 -85.51
C LEU A 3 38.05 37.16 -85.63
N PHE A 4 37.68 37.99 -84.65
CA PHE A 4 37.30 39.42 -84.73
C PHE A 4 36.91 39.91 -83.35
N LEU A 5 37.76 40.78 -82.72
CA LEU A 5 37.79 42.26 -82.67
C LEU A 5 36.53 42.91 -82.15
N SER A 6 36.68 43.45 -80.98
CA SER A 6 36.60 44.80 -80.44
C SER A 6 35.29 45.55 -80.54
N HIS A 7 34.87 46.16 -79.48
CA HIS A 7 34.62 47.61 -79.35
C HIS A 7 34.52 48.03 -77.89
N GLY A 8 35.44 48.88 -77.43
CA GLY A 8 35.38 49.55 -76.17
C GLY A 8 34.34 50.64 -76.15
N ALA A 9 33.53 50.67 -75.11
CA ALA A 9 32.65 51.81 -74.81
C ALA A 9 33.16 52.51 -73.56
N VAL A 10 33.69 53.71 -73.74
CA VAL A 10 34.08 54.65 -72.68
C VAL A 10 32.83 55.17 -72.01
N ILE A 11 32.67 54.85 -70.76
CA ILE A 11 31.55 55.39 -69.92
C ILE A 11 32.01 56.71 -69.27
N PRO A 12 31.25 57.80 -69.36
CA PRO A 12 31.68 59.08 -68.79
C PRO A 12 31.67 59.07 -67.27
N ALA A 13 32.62 59.68 -66.63
CA ALA A 13 32.97 59.67 -65.21
C ALA A 13 31.81 60.12 -64.24
N ARG A 14 30.72 60.65 -64.77
CA ARG A 14 29.59 61.15 -63.98
C ARG A 14 28.68 60.01 -63.43
N GLY A 15 28.56 58.89 -64.13
CA GLY A 15 27.75 57.74 -63.70
C GLY A 15 28.39 56.91 -62.60
N LEU A 16 29.69 56.93 -62.47
CA LEU A 16 30.46 56.19 -61.47
C LEU A 16 30.31 56.76 -60.05
N ARG A 17 30.01 58.06 -59.88
CA ARG A 17 29.82 58.71 -58.58
C ARG A 17 28.45 58.46 -58.01
N GLU A 18 27.43 58.37 -58.83
CA GLU A 18 26.04 58.06 -58.35
C GLU A 18 25.85 56.58 -58.00
N LYS A 19 26.40 55.66 -58.82
CA LYS A 19 26.41 54.23 -58.51
C LYS A 19 27.09 53.90 -57.18
N LYS A 20 28.20 54.59 -56.90
CA LYS A 20 28.99 54.39 -55.69
C LYS A 20 28.23 54.91 -54.43
N LYS A 21 27.38 55.92 -54.61
CA LYS A 21 26.57 56.49 -53.53
C LYS A 21 25.37 55.63 -53.25
N GLU A 22 24.75 55.03 -54.26
CA GLU A 22 23.62 54.06 -54.11
C GLU A 22 24.11 52.73 -53.49
N GLU A 23 25.28 52.18 -53.94
CA GLU A 23 25.84 50.98 -53.34
C GLU A 23 26.23 51.19 -51.87
N THR A 24 26.70 52.37 -51.47
CA THR A 24 27.08 52.67 -50.09
C THR A 24 25.82 52.82 -49.19
N ASN A 25 24.72 53.36 -49.72
CA ASN A 25 23.47 53.46 -49.01
C ASN A 25 22.79 52.08 -48.88
N MET A 26 22.75 51.27 -49.94
CA MET A 26 22.22 49.87 -49.85
C MET A 26 23.05 49.02 -48.89
N LYS A 27 24.34 49.13 -48.82
CA LYS A 27 25.18 48.40 -47.84
C LYS A 27 24.91 48.87 -46.42
N LYS A 28 24.62 50.15 -46.14
CA LYS A 28 24.27 50.66 -44.82
C LYS A 28 22.86 50.17 -44.38
N HIS A 29 21.90 50.17 -45.28
CA HIS A 29 20.54 49.68 -44.95
C HIS A 29 20.49 48.15 -44.83
N GLY A 30 21.23 47.40 -45.64
CA GLY A 30 21.36 45.94 -45.50
C GLY A 30 22.05 45.54 -44.20
N SER A 31 23.09 46.28 -43.77
CA SER A 31 23.79 46.01 -42.51
C SER A 31 22.91 46.31 -41.28
N ILE A 32 22.08 47.37 -41.30
CA ILE A 32 21.16 47.71 -40.22
C ILE A 32 20.01 46.69 -40.16
N LEU A 33 19.49 46.27 -41.32
CA LEU A 33 18.43 45.24 -41.37
C LEU A 33 18.93 43.88 -40.90
N THR A 34 20.18 43.49 -41.23
CA THR A 34 20.80 42.25 -40.78
C THR A 34 21.03 42.26 -39.26
N VAL A 35 21.48 43.40 -38.69
CA VAL A 35 21.64 43.53 -37.22
C VAL A 35 20.31 43.49 -36.50
N ILE A 36 19.25 44.10 -37.02
CA ILE A 36 17.90 44.09 -36.42
C ILE A 36 17.31 42.68 -36.48
N VAL A 37 17.48 41.93 -37.60
CA VAL A 37 17.01 40.56 -37.73
C VAL A 37 17.79 39.61 -36.82
N THR A 38 19.14 39.82 -36.68
CA THR A 38 19.94 38.99 -35.78
C THR A 38 19.62 39.24 -34.30
N VAL A 39 19.37 40.50 -33.92
CA VAL A 39 18.96 40.85 -32.54
C VAL A 39 17.54 40.35 -32.26
N ALA A 40 16.61 40.42 -33.22
CA ALA A 40 15.29 39.85 -33.07
C ALA A 40 15.30 38.32 -32.97
N LEU A 41 16.20 37.61 -33.71
CA LEU A 41 16.37 36.16 -33.61
C LEU A 41 17.04 35.75 -32.30
N ILE A 42 17.93 36.57 -31.74
CA ILE A 42 18.52 36.31 -30.41
C ILE A 42 17.57 36.61 -29.29
N LEU A 43 16.64 37.59 -29.43
CA LEU A 43 15.61 37.87 -28.46
C LEU A 43 14.48 36.81 -28.46
N THR A 44 14.23 36.12 -29.56
CA THR A 44 13.24 34.99 -29.62
C THR A 44 13.85 33.67 -29.09
N LEU A 45 15.19 33.53 -29.02
CA LEU A 45 15.86 32.39 -28.39
C LEU A 45 16.12 32.59 -26.88
N ALA A 46 15.86 33.81 -26.36
CA ALA A 46 15.90 34.13 -24.93
C ALA A 46 14.49 34.14 -24.28
N LEU A 47 13.53 33.41 -24.85
CA LEU A 47 12.37 32.96 -24.05
C LEU A 47 12.93 32.05 -22.97
N PRO A 48 12.66 32.34 -21.70
CA PRO A 48 13.19 31.50 -20.64
C PRO A 48 12.71 30.07 -20.86
N ALA A 49 13.64 29.13 -20.93
CA ALA A 49 13.37 27.70 -20.77
C ALA A 49 12.81 27.36 -19.37
N ALA A 50 12.20 28.35 -18.72
CA ALA A 50 11.62 28.31 -17.37
C ALA A 50 10.14 27.95 -17.39
N ALA A 51 9.63 27.29 -18.45
CA ALA A 51 8.27 26.78 -18.47
C ALA A 51 8.15 25.37 -19.08
N LEU A 52 9.26 24.67 -19.26
CA LEU A 52 9.24 23.22 -19.14
C LEU A 52 9.39 22.99 -17.64
N GLY A 53 8.28 22.90 -16.91
CA GLY A 53 8.29 22.38 -15.56
C GLY A 53 9.19 21.15 -15.58
N GLU A 54 10.12 21.04 -14.64
CA GLU A 54 10.79 19.78 -14.38
C GLU A 54 9.67 18.73 -14.41
N THR A 55 9.69 17.86 -15.41
CA THR A 55 8.83 16.68 -15.37
C THR A 55 9.29 15.95 -14.14
N GLY A 56 8.51 16.05 -13.05
CA GLY A 56 8.81 15.43 -11.80
C GLY A 56 9.19 13.96 -12.04
N LYS A 57 10.09 13.43 -11.27
CA LYS A 57 10.50 12.03 -11.40
C LYS A 57 9.24 11.18 -11.33
N GLN A 58 9.00 10.37 -12.36
CA GLN A 58 7.88 9.42 -12.40
C GLN A 58 8.27 8.19 -11.60
N TYR A 59 7.39 7.76 -10.71
CA TYR A 59 7.56 6.55 -9.92
C TYR A 59 6.52 5.51 -10.30
N VAL A 60 6.93 4.26 -10.36
CA VAL A 60 6.04 3.11 -10.56
C VAL A 60 6.08 2.27 -9.29
N VAL A 61 4.93 2.11 -8.66
CA VAL A 61 4.78 1.32 -7.43
C VAL A 61 3.94 0.09 -7.73
N GLY A 62 4.50 -1.10 -7.47
CA GLY A 62 3.76 -2.35 -7.55
C GLY A 62 3.02 -2.60 -6.23
N ILE A 63 1.72 -2.87 -6.30
CA ILE A 63 0.90 -3.22 -5.13
C ILE A 63 0.42 -4.66 -5.28
N CYS A 64 0.92 -5.56 -4.42
CA CYS A 64 0.45 -6.92 -4.30
C CYS A 64 -0.44 -7.05 -3.07
N GLN A 65 -1.76 -7.15 -3.27
CA GLN A 65 -2.73 -7.41 -2.22
C GLN A 65 -3.14 -8.87 -2.22
N LEU A 66 -3.15 -9.53 -1.07
CA LEU A 66 -3.46 -10.97 -0.98
C LEU A 66 -4.87 -11.29 -1.47
N ILE A 67 -5.87 -10.58 -0.95
CA ILE A 67 -7.29 -10.81 -1.22
C ILE A 67 -8.06 -9.50 -1.03
N GLN A 68 -9.28 -9.40 -1.54
CA GLN A 68 -10.15 -8.25 -1.31
C GLN A 68 -11.03 -8.47 -0.07
N HIS A 69 -10.93 -7.57 0.87
CA HIS A 69 -11.85 -7.34 1.98
C HIS A 69 -11.58 -5.94 2.57
N ASP A 70 -12.52 -5.44 3.36
CA ASP A 70 -12.56 -4.04 3.82
C ASP A 70 -11.23 -3.54 4.43
N ALA A 71 -10.57 -4.35 5.24
CA ALA A 71 -9.32 -3.94 5.89
C ALA A 71 -8.17 -3.77 4.90
N LEU A 72 -7.92 -4.75 4.00
CA LEU A 72 -6.85 -4.65 3.01
C LEU A 72 -7.13 -3.56 1.95
N ASP A 73 -8.39 -3.41 1.54
CA ASP A 73 -8.81 -2.38 0.59
C ASP A 73 -8.60 -0.98 1.22
N ALA A 74 -8.93 -0.82 2.50
CA ALA A 74 -8.68 0.43 3.24
C ALA A 74 -7.19 0.73 3.38
N ALA A 75 -6.34 -0.28 3.66
CA ALA A 75 -4.90 -0.11 3.76
C ALA A 75 -4.28 0.30 2.40
N THR A 76 -4.67 -0.36 1.31
CA THR A 76 -4.24 0.02 -0.05
C THR A 76 -4.67 1.46 -0.36
N LYS A 77 -5.92 1.82 -0.10
CA LYS A 77 -6.44 3.18 -0.33
C LYS A 77 -5.66 4.23 0.46
N GLY A 78 -5.43 4.00 1.75
CA GLY A 78 -4.66 4.91 2.59
C GLY A 78 -3.23 5.11 2.08
N PHE A 79 -2.58 4.04 1.61
CA PHE A 79 -1.25 4.09 1.01
C PHE A 79 -1.23 4.93 -0.28
N GLU A 80 -2.16 4.68 -1.20
CA GLU A 80 -2.25 5.40 -2.47
C GLU A 80 -2.52 6.90 -2.25
N ASP A 81 -3.43 7.23 -1.32
CA ASP A 81 -3.76 8.61 -0.99
C ASP A 81 -2.53 9.35 -0.42
N ALA A 82 -1.89 8.80 0.61
CA ALA A 82 -0.74 9.44 1.25
C ALA A 82 0.45 9.60 0.30
N LEU A 83 0.72 8.59 -0.52
CA LEU A 83 1.83 8.66 -1.48
C LEU A 83 1.54 9.65 -2.61
N SER A 84 0.30 9.69 -3.11
CA SER A 84 -0.15 10.66 -4.11
C SER A 84 -0.12 12.10 -3.59
N GLU A 85 -0.53 12.32 -2.35
CA GLU A 85 -0.44 13.62 -1.67
C GLU A 85 1.02 14.09 -1.54
N ALA A 86 1.93 13.16 -1.19
CA ALA A 86 3.34 13.48 -0.92
C ALA A 86 4.18 13.73 -2.19
N LEU A 87 3.87 13.04 -3.29
CA LEU A 87 4.67 13.09 -4.54
C LEU A 87 4.00 13.92 -5.64
N GLY A 88 2.69 14.18 -5.54
CA GLY A 88 1.83 14.60 -6.63
C GLY A 88 1.26 13.40 -7.39
N ALA A 89 -0.05 13.35 -7.55
CA ALA A 89 -0.74 12.22 -8.19
C ALA A 89 -0.27 11.96 -9.64
N GLU A 90 0.19 13.01 -10.32
CA GLU A 90 0.74 12.92 -11.67
C GLU A 90 2.14 12.28 -11.72
N ASN A 91 2.84 12.16 -10.59
CA ASN A 91 4.21 11.67 -10.49
C ASN A 91 4.32 10.22 -10.01
N VAL A 92 3.18 9.57 -9.70
CA VAL A 92 3.14 8.18 -9.24
C VAL A 92 2.13 7.37 -10.04
N THR A 93 2.51 6.15 -10.40
CA THR A 93 1.62 5.17 -11.05
C THR A 93 1.60 3.91 -10.22
N PHE A 94 0.41 3.41 -9.91
CA PHE A 94 0.21 2.17 -9.17
C PHE A 94 -0.11 1.01 -10.13
N ASP A 95 0.68 -0.06 -10.05
CA ASP A 95 0.38 -1.36 -10.68
C ASP A 95 -0.25 -2.25 -9.60
N TYR A 96 -1.57 -2.10 -9.42
CA TYR A 96 -2.33 -2.81 -8.39
C TYR A 96 -2.82 -4.16 -8.87
N GLN A 97 -2.47 -5.22 -8.13
CA GLN A 97 -2.83 -6.61 -8.43
C GLN A 97 -3.31 -7.33 -7.17
N VAL A 98 -4.34 -8.16 -7.32
CA VAL A 98 -4.91 -8.97 -6.24
C VAL A 98 -4.66 -10.45 -6.48
N ALA A 99 -4.16 -11.15 -5.47
CA ALA A 99 -3.81 -12.57 -5.55
C ALA A 99 -4.97 -13.53 -5.26
N SER A 100 -6.17 -13.02 -4.96
CA SER A 100 -7.38 -13.81 -4.67
C SER A 100 -7.22 -14.89 -3.59
N GLY A 101 -6.37 -14.63 -2.59
CA GLY A 101 -6.09 -15.54 -1.48
C GLY A 101 -5.02 -16.61 -1.78
N ASP A 102 -4.42 -16.59 -2.97
CA ASP A 102 -3.42 -17.59 -3.37
C ASP A 102 -1.99 -17.05 -3.23
N SER A 103 -1.22 -17.62 -2.32
CA SER A 103 0.20 -17.27 -2.11
C SER A 103 1.08 -17.50 -3.36
N ASN A 104 0.75 -18.48 -4.20
CA ASN A 104 1.47 -18.69 -5.47
C ASN A 104 1.18 -17.57 -6.47
N MET A 105 -0.03 -17.02 -6.44
CA MET A 105 -0.36 -15.86 -7.23
C MET A 105 0.40 -14.62 -6.73
N CYS A 106 0.59 -14.43 -5.42
CA CYS A 106 1.48 -13.39 -4.90
C CYS A 106 2.88 -13.49 -5.49
N ASN A 107 3.47 -14.69 -5.55
CA ASN A 107 4.77 -14.91 -6.18
C ASN A 107 4.77 -14.51 -7.68
N THR A 108 3.71 -14.84 -8.40
CA THR A 108 3.57 -14.49 -9.82
C THR A 108 3.50 -12.98 -10.03
N ILE A 109 2.67 -12.30 -9.24
CA ILE A 109 2.48 -10.84 -9.27
C ILE A 109 3.80 -10.12 -8.96
N VAL A 110 4.46 -10.51 -7.87
CA VAL A 110 5.69 -9.85 -7.43
C VAL A 110 6.83 -10.07 -8.44
N ASN A 111 6.96 -11.27 -9.01
CA ASN A 111 7.95 -11.53 -10.06
C ASN A 111 7.72 -10.66 -11.32
N ALA A 112 6.45 -10.35 -11.63
CA ALA A 112 6.12 -9.40 -12.70
C ALA A 112 6.59 -7.97 -12.34
N PHE A 113 6.43 -7.51 -11.09
CA PHE A 113 6.93 -6.22 -10.62
C PHE A 113 8.46 -6.13 -10.70
N VAL A 114 9.16 -7.19 -10.25
CA VAL A 114 10.63 -7.28 -10.35
C VAL A 114 11.09 -7.19 -11.81
N SER A 115 10.39 -7.90 -12.71
CA SER A 115 10.69 -7.87 -14.15
C SER A 115 10.47 -6.49 -14.78
N LYS A 116 9.44 -5.76 -14.33
CA LYS A 116 9.14 -4.38 -14.73
C LYS A 116 10.06 -3.35 -14.09
N LYS A 117 10.83 -3.74 -13.07
CA LYS A 117 11.73 -2.88 -12.28
C LYS A 117 10.96 -1.71 -11.67
N VAL A 118 9.88 -1.99 -10.96
CA VAL A 118 9.14 -0.97 -10.21
C VAL A 118 10.05 -0.28 -9.18
N ASP A 119 9.76 0.95 -8.81
CA ASP A 119 10.57 1.74 -7.88
C ASP A 119 10.39 1.31 -6.42
N LEU A 120 9.23 0.72 -6.09
CA LEU A 120 8.87 0.22 -4.77
C LEU A 120 7.78 -0.84 -4.89
N ILE A 121 7.76 -1.81 -3.98
CA ILE A 121 6.67 -2.79 -3.84
C ILE A 121 5.95 -2.56 -2.52
N LEU A 122 4.63 -2.36 -2.59
CA LEU A 122 3.74 -2.52 -1.44
C LEU A 122 3.27 -3.97 -1.38
N ALA A 123 3.56 -4.62 -0.28
CA ALA A 123 3.09 -5.97 0.03
C ALA A 123 1.98 -5.90 1.09
N ASN A 124 0.73 -6.07 0.67
CA ASN A 124 -0.44 -5.97 1.54
C ASN A 124 -0.88 -7.36 1.99
N ALA A 125 -0.65 -7.67 3.24
CA ALA A 125 -0.76 -8.92 3.99
C ALA A 125 0.51 -9.79 3.99
N THR A 126 0.62 -10.67 5.00
CA THR A 126 1.77 -11.55 5.26
C THR A 126 2.21 -12.39 4.05
N PRO A 127 1.33 -13.10 3.31
CA PRO A 127 1.75 -13.88 2.15
C PRO A 127 2.31 -13.02 1.01
N ALA A 128 1.80 -11.81 0.82
CA ALA A 128 2.34 -10.88 -0.16
C ALA A 128 3.74 -10.38 0.24
N LEU A 129 3.96 -10.11 1.54
CA LEU A 129 5.28 -9.75 2.07
C LEU A 129 6.29 -10.88 1.86
N GLN A 130 5.93 -12.13 2.18
CA GLN A 130 6.78 -13.29 1.97
C GLN A 130 7.17 -13.47 0.50
N ALA A 131 6.21 -13.29 -0.41
CA ALA A 131 6.48 -13.35 -1.85
C ALA A 131 7.45 -12.25 -2.29
N ALA A 132 7.27 -11.02 -1.81
CA ALA A 132 8.12 -9.89 -2.16
C ALA A 132 9.55 -10.06 -1.61
N TYR A 133 9.67 -10.45 -0.36
CA TYR A 133 10.96 -10.70 0.30
C TYR A 133 11.80 -11.76 -0.43
N ASN A 134 11.14 -12.85 -0.88
CA ASN A 134 11.83 -13.92 -1.61
C ASN A 134 12.19 -13.55 -3.07
N ALA A 135 11.53 -12.56 -3.66
CA ALA A 135 11.68 -12.24 -5.08
C ALA A 135 12.78 -11.21 -5.37
N THR A 136 13.11 -10.33 -4.44
CA THR A 136 14.08 -9.25 -4.66
C THR A 136 14.78 -8.82 -3.39
N THR A 137 16.07 -8.50 -3.52
CA THR A 137 16.91 -7.91 -2.45
C THR A 137 17.28 -6.45 -2.76
N THR A 138 16.74 -5.87 -3.85
CA THR A 138 17.17 -4.55 -4.34
C THR A 138 16.03 -3.55 -4.46
N ILE A 139 14.81 -4.00 -4.79
CA ILE A 139 13.65 -3.11 -4.84
C ILE A 139 13.16 -2.92 -3.41
N PRO A 140 12.95 -1.68 -2.93
CA PRO A 140 12.36 -1.43 -1.61
C PRO A 140 10.99 -2.09 -1.47
N ILE A 141 10.76 -2.78 -0.36
CA ILE A 141 9.51 -3.46 -0.04
C ILE A 141 8.94 -2.84 1.24
N LEU A 142 7.73 -2.34 1.17
CA LEU A 142 6.97 -1.96 2.36
C LEU A 142 5.81 -2.93 2.57
N GLY A 143 5.79 -3.57 3.74
CA GLY A 143 4.65 -4.35 4.19
C GLY A 143 3.58 -3.43 4.79
N THR A 144 2.31 -3.76 4.59
CA THR A 144 1.18 -3.19 5.32
C THR A 144 0.20 -4.30 5.66
N ALA A 145 -0.59 -4.17 6.72
CA ALA A 145 -1.45 -5.25 7.21
C ALA A 145 -0.67 -6.57 7.41
N VAL A 146 0.53 -6.48 7.96
CA VAL A 146 1.40 -7.59 8.33
C VAL A 146 1.46 -7.65 9.85
N THR A 147 1.04 -8.76 10.42
CA THR A 147 0.88 -8.89 11.87
C THR A 147 2.22 -8.91 12.60
N GLU A 148 3.12 -9.82 12.23
CA GLU A 148 4.40 -9.97 12.93
C GLU A 148 5.51 -10.33 11.92
N TYR A 149 6.46 -9.41 11.73
CA TYR A 149 7.51 -9.51 10.70
C TYR A 149 8.54 -10.60 11.00
N GLY A 150 8.87 -10.82 12.28
CA GLY A 150 9.81 -11.87 12.69
C GLY A 150 9.29 -13.25 12.30
N VAL A 151 8.00 -13.52 12.55
CA VAL A 151 7.32 -14.76 12.15
C VAL A 151 7.17 -14.83 10.63
N ALA A 152 6.69 -13.75 10.02
CA ALA A 152 6.45 -13.68 8.57
C ALA A 152 7.71 -14.01 7.77
N LEU A 153 8.85 -13.46 8.16
CA LEU A 153 10.13 -13.57 7.46
C LEU A 153 11.11 -14.57 8.12
N GLN A 154 10.68 -15.27 9.19
CA GLN A 154 11.46 -16.24 9.94
C GLN A 154 12.80 -15.66 10.47
N LEU A 155 12.74 -14.40 10.92
CA LEU A 155 13.92 -13.70 11.44
C LEU A 155 14.24 -14.16 12.86
N GLN A 156 15.53 -14.42 13.12
CA GLN A 156 16.00 -14.70 14.47
C GLN A 156 16.21 -13.36 15.20
N ASP A 157 15.81 -13.32 16.49
CA ASP A 157 16.03 -12.15 17.36
C ASP A 157 15.52 -10.81 16.76
N PHE A 158 14.34 -10.85 16.12
CA PHE A 158 13.72 -9.66 15.52
C PHE A 158 13.49 -8.57 16.58
N ASP A 159 14.07 -7.40 16.38
CA ASP A 159 14.06 -6.26 17.31
C ASP A 159 13.20 -5.07 16.86
N GLY A 160 12.39 -5.28 15.82
CA GLY A 160 11.53 -4.24 15.23
C GLY A 160 12.08 -3.62 13.95
N THR A 161 13.26 -4.06 13.48
CA THR A 161 13.86 -3.63 12.21
C THR A 161 14.27 -4.85 11.40
N VAL A 162 13.88 -4.93 10.13
CA VAL A 162 14.26 -6.05 9.26
C VAL A 162 15.73 -5.94 8.83
N GLY A 163 16.19 -4.72 8.56
CA GLY A 163 17.63 -4.45 8.30
C GLY A 163 18.09 -4.67 6.86
N GLU A 164 17.17 -5.07 5.96
CA GLU A 164 17.43 -5.29 4.53
C GLU A 164 16.61 -4.31 3.68
N ASN A 165 16.16 -4.71 2.51
CA ASN A 165 15.31 -3.88 1.65
C ASN A 165 13.82 -3.91 2.06
N VAL A 166 13.51 -4.23 3.31
CA VAL A 166 12.14 -4.37 3.84
C VAL A 166 11.93 -3.52 5.07
N SER A 167 10.80 -2.84 5.12
CA SER A 167 10.22 -2.21 6.30
C SER A 167 8.69 -2.19 6.16
N GLY A 168 7.97 -1.39 6.93
CA GLY A 168 6.53 -1.22 6.78
C GLY A 168 5.80 -0.98 8.08
N THR A 169 4.54 -1.34 8.10
CA THR A 169 3.64 -1.18 9.25
C THR A 169 3.06 -2.51 9.70
N SER A 170 2.85 -2.65 11.00
CA SER A 170 2.24 -3.84 11.61
C SER A 170 0.80 -3.54 12.03
N ASP A 171 -0.09 -4.49 11.78
CA ASP A 171 -1.48 -4.47 12.26
C ASP A 171 -1.68 -5.24 13.58
N LEU A 172 -0.59 -5.65 14.22
CA LEU A 172 -0.64 -6.40 15.46
C LEU A 172 -1.26 -5.57 16.59
N ALA A 173 -2.50 -5.86 16.91
CA ALA A 173 -3.13 -5.36 18.12
C ALA A 173 -2.62 -6.14 19.37
N PRO A 174 -2.75 -5.57 20.58
CA PRO A 174 -2.37 -6.27 21.81
C PRO A 174 -3.19 -7.55 22.03
N LEU A 175 -2.63 -8.74 21.70
CA LEU A 175 -3.34 -10.01 21.68
C LEU A 175 -3.87 -10.43 23.06
N THR A 176 -3.15 -10.13 24.13
CA THR A 176 -3.60 -10.43 25.50
C THR A 176 -4.78 -9.55 25.90
N GLU A 177 -4.83 -8.30 25.43
CA GLU A 177 -5.96 -7.42 25.67
C GLU A 177 -7.19 -7.83 24.85
N GLN A 178 -7.00 -8.35 23.62
CA GLN A 178 -8.08 -8.98 22.86
C GLN A 178 -8.64 -10.22 23.59
N ALA A 179 -7.74 -11.02 24.15
CA ALA A 179 -8.15 -12.18 24.95
C ALA A 179 -8.87 -11.78 26.25
N ASP A 180 -8.43 -10.70 26.92
CA ASP A 180 -9.11 -10.16 28.10
C ASP A 180 -10.55 -9.69 27.80
N MET A 181 -10.85 -9.24 26.58
CA MET A 181 -12.23 -8.92 26.18
C MET A 181 -13.15 -10.14 26.26
N ILE A 182 -12.66 -11.37 26.06
CA ILE A 182 -13.42 -12.59 26.26
C ILE A 182 -13.79 -12.75 27.74
N LEU A 183 -12.82 -12.53 28.63
CA LEU A 183 -13.05 -12.63 30.08
C LEU A 183 -13.97 -11.52 30.61
N GLU A 184 -13.85 -10.31 30.04
CA GLU A 184 -14.65 -9.14 30.38
C GLU A 184 -16.11 -9.30 29.96
N LEU A 185 -16.35 -9.69 28.70
CA LEU A 185 -17.70 -9.75 28.12
C LEU A 185 -18.41 -11.07 28.38
N PHE A 186 -17.65 -12.16 28.60
CA PHE A 186 -18.20 -13.52 28.81
C PHE A 186 -17.56 -14.19 30.02
N PRO A 187 -17.74 -13.65 31.25
CA PRO A 187 -17.06 -14.16 32.47
C PRO A 187 -17.46 -15.60 32.83
N GLU A 188 -18.58 -16.10 32.32
CA GLU A 188 -19.05 -17.48 32.57
C GLU A 188 -18.56 -18.48 31.51
N ALA A 189 -17.89 -17.99 30.43
CA ALA A 189 -17.37 -18.86 29.38
C ALA A 189 -16.29 -19.79 29.92
N LYS A 190 -16.30 -21.03 29.48
CA LYS A 190 -15.32 -22.06 29.83
C LYS A 190 -14.61 -22.62 28.61
N LYS A 191 -15.30 -22.62 27.46
CA LYS A 191 -14.79 -23.16 26.21
C LYS A 191 -14.66 -22.06 25.16
N VAL A 192 -13.44 -21.84 24.68
CA VAL A 192 -13.15 -20.86 23.63
C VAL A 192 -12.75 -21.60 22.35
N GLY A 193 -13.52 -21.37 21.29
CA GLY A 193 -13.22 -21.85 19.94
C GLY A 193 -12.34 -20.84 19.19
N LEU A 194 -11.18 -21.26 18.71
CA LEU A 194 -10.24 -20.42 17.98
C LEU A 194 -10.34 -20.79 16.50
N LEU A 195 -11.05 -19.99 15.71
CA LEU A 195 -11.30 -20.23 14.28
C LEU A 195 -10.27 -19.47 13.43
N TYR A 196 -9.52 -20.15 12.57
CA TYR A 196 -8.47 -19.52 11.78
C TYR A 196 -8.07 -20.30 10.52
N CYS A 197 -7.44 -19.62 9.56
CA CYS A 197 -6.86 -20.23 8.38
C CYS A 197 -5.44 -20.76 8.68
N SER A 198 -5.24 -22.07 8.53
CA SER A 198 -3.94 -22.72 8.76
C SER A 198 -2.90 -22.41 7.67
N ALA A 199 -3.31 -21.83 6.54
CA ALA A 199 -2.42 -21.38 5.48
C ALA A 199 -1.83 -19.99 5.74
N GLU A 200 -2.29 -19.29 6.80
CA GLU A 200 -1.85 -17.94 7.17
C GLU A 200 -0.98 -17.95 8.43
N PRO A 201 0.35 -17.73 8.32
CA PRO A 201 1.26 -17.72 9.48
C PRO A 201 0.92 -16.66 10.54
N ASN A 202 0.38 -15.51 10.12
CA ASN A 202 -0.14 -14.47 11.01
C ASN A 202 -1.27 -14.98 11.90
N SER A 203 -2.19 -15.77 11.36
CA SER A 203 -3.32 -16.33 12.10
C SER A 203 -2.87 -17.39 13.10
N GLU A 204 -1.98 -18.30 12.68
CA GLU A 204 -1.39 -19.32 13.56
C GLU A 204 -0.65 -18.69 14.75
N TYR A 205 0.14 -17.63 14.51
CA TYR A 205 0.83 -16.89 15.57
C TYR A 205 -0.13 -16.32 16.60
N GLN A 206 -1.14 -15.58 16.14
CA GLN A 206 -2.14 -14.96 17.03
C GLN A 206 -2.90 -15.99 17.84
N VAL A 207 -3.38 -17.05 17.19
CA VAL A 207 -4.11 -18.15 17.85
C VAL A 207 -3.24 -18.85 18.89
N LYS A 208 -1.95 -19.03 18.63
CA LYS A 208 -1.01 -19.59 19.60
C LYS A 208 -0.95 -18.72 20.85
N VAL A 209 -0.69 -17.43 20.70
CA VAL A 209 -0.54 -16.49 21.83
C VAL A 209 -1.84 -16.40 22.65
N VAL A 210 -3.00 -16.22 21.97
CA VAL A 210 -4.30 -16.10 22.63
C VAL A 210 -4.68 -17.43 23.33
N SER A 211 -4.41 -18.58 22.70
CA SER A 211 -4.69 -19.90 23.29
C SER A 211 -3.88 -20.13 24.55
N GLU A 212 -2.59 -19.83 24.53
CA GLU A 212 -1.71 -19.97 25.69
C GLU A 212 -2.20 -19.06 26.83
N TYR A 213 -2.45 -17.79 26.54
CA TYR A 213 -2.91 -16.82 27.52
C TYR A 213 -4.24 -17.22 28.19
N LEU A 214 -5.25 -17.59 27.40
CA LEU A 214 -6.56 -17.99 27.93
C LEU A 214 -6.51 -19.32 28.68
N THR A 215 -5.64 -20.26 28.26
CA THR A 215 -5.42 -21.51 28.98
C THR A 215 -4.81 -21.25 30.35
N ASP A 216 -3.85 -20.34 30.47
CA ASP A 216 -3.27 -19.92 31.74
C ASP A 216 -4.32 -19.24 32.67
N LYS A 217 -5.35 -18.64 32.10
CA LYS A 217 -6.53 -18.09 32.83
C LYS A 217 -7.56 -19.15 33.19
N GLY A 218 -7.38 -20.42 32.80
CA GLY A 218 -8.21 -21.54 33.15
C GLY A 218 -9.35 -21.87 32.16
N LEU A 219 -9.34 -21.27 30.95
CA LEU A 219 -10.29 -21.61 29.90
C LEU A 219 -9.81 -22.81 29.08
N GLN A 220 -10.75 -23.58 28.56
CA GLN A 220 -10.50 -24.64 27.62
C GLN A 220 -10.48 -24.06 26.18
N CYS A 221 -9.31 -23.95 25.56
CA CYS A 221 -9.15 -23.47 24.19
C CYS A 221 -9.11 -24.65 23.21
N THR A 222 -9.92 -24.58 22.15
CA THR A 222 -9.91 -25.56 21.05
C THR A 222 -9.68 -24.85 19.73
N ARG A 223 -8.67 -25.30 18.98
CA ARG A 223 -8.33 -24.75 17.67
C ARG A 223 -9.17 -25.38 16.57
N TYR A 224 -9.81 -24.57 15.75
CA TYR A 224 -10.62 -24.96 14.60
C TYR A 224 -10.01 -24.32 13.37
N SER A 225 -9.16 -25.07 12.66
CA SER A 225 -8.50 -24.57 11.47
C SER A 225 -9.21 -25.03 10.20
N PHE A 226 -9.32 -24.11 9.24
CA PHE A 226 -9.66 -24.39 7.85
C PHE A 226 -8.43 -24.08 6.97
N SER A 227 -8.37 -24.65 5.76
CA SER A 227 -7.25 -24.43 4.84
C SER A 227 -7.52 -23.36 3.80
N ASP A 228 -8.78 -23.18 3.45
CA ASP A 228 -9.27 -22.19 2.48
C ASP A 228 -10.78 -21.93 2.71
N SER A 229 -11.38 -21.08 1.88
CA SER A 229 -12.79 -20.69 1.99
C SER A 229 -13.79 -21.83 1.79
N ASN A 230 -13.39 -22.96 1.18
CA ASN A 230 -14.34 -24.08 0.94
C ASN A 230 -14.69 -24.82 2.23
N ASP A 231 -13.76 -24.90 3.18
CA ASP A 231 -13.95 -25.62 4.44
C ASP A 231 -14.58 -24.75 5.53
N ILE A 232 -14.58 -23.43 5.38
CA ILE A 232 -14.89 -22.48 6.45
C ILE A 232 -16.29 -22.71 7.07
N ALA A 233 -17.30 -23.00 6.25
CA ALA A 233 -18.67 -23.22 6.75
C ALA A 233 -18.78 -24.43 7.66
N SER A 234 -18.15 -25.54 7.29
CA SER A 234 -18.18 -26.78 8.07
C SER A 234 -17.41 -26.65 9.37
N VAL A 235 -16.22 -26.02 9.32
CA VAL A 235 -15.38 -25.80 10.49
C VAL A 235 -16.01 -24.81 11.45
N THR A 236 -16.59 -23.70 10.94
CA THR A 236 -17.33 -22.72 11.74
C THR A 236 -18.53 -23.36 12.45
N THR A 237 -19.31 -24.20 11.75
CA THR A 237 -20.45 -24.89 12.33
C THR A 237 -20.03 -25.75 13.52
N LYS A 238 -18.93 -26.49 13.39
CA LYS A 238 -18.40 -27.30 14.48
C LYS A 238 -17.87 -26.42 15.61
N ALA A 239 -17.11 -25.37 15.32
CA ALA A 239 -16.57 -24.46 16.32
C ALA A 239 -17.69 -23.81 17.15
N ALA A 240 -18.74 -23.30 16.48
CA ALA A 240 -19.86 -22.65 17.12
C ALA A 240 -20.66 -23.61 18.04
N ALA A 241 -20.82 -24.88 17.62
CA ALA A 241 -21.54 -25.88 18.42
C ALA A 241 -20.79 -26.35 19.68
N ASP A 242 -19.44 -26.30 19.64
CA ASP A 242 -18.60 -26.84 20.71
C ASP A 242 -18.12 -25.75 21.71
N SER A 243 -18.36 -24.46 21.44
CA SER A 243 -17.77 -23.32 22.16
C SER A 243 -18.83 -22.44 22.84
N ASP A 244 -18.48 -21.85 23.98
CA ASP A 244 -19.29 -20.82 24.64
C ASP A 244 -19.10 -19.45 24.00
N VAL A 245 -17.86 -19.19 23.49
CA VAL A 245 -17.45 -18.01 22.77
C VAL A 245 -16.36 -18.39 21.75
N MET A 246 -16.30 -17.67 20.64
CA MET A 246 -15.25 -17.86 19.64
C MET A 246 -14.31 -16.66 19.58
N TYR A 247 -13.07 -16.91 19.18
CA TYR A 247 -12.10 -15.91 18.79
C TYR A 247 -11.69 -16.16 17.34
N ILE A 248 -11.70 -15.11 16.54
CA ILE A 248 -11.20 -15.11 15.16
C ILE A 248 -10.08 -14.07 15.09
N PRO A 249 -8.82 -14.45 14.83
CA PRO A 249 -7.71 -13.51 14.75
C PRO A 249 -7.84 -12.55 13.55
N THR A 250 -6.89 -11.68 13.35
CA THR A 250 -6.71 -10.95 12.08
C THR A 250 -6.35 -11.96 11.00
N ASP A 251 -7.36 -12.47 10.30
CA ASP A 251 -7.31 -13.59 9.35
C ASP A 251 -7.96 -13.16 8.03
N ASN A 252 -7.17 -13.11 6.96
CA ASN A 252 -7.63 -12.56 5.68
C ASN A 252 -8.71 -13.41 5.01
N THR A 253 -8.60 -14.73 5.16
CA THR A 253 -9.61 -15.66 4.59
C THR A 253 -10.92 -15.58 5.37
N ALA A 254 -10.86 -15.49 6.69
CA ALA A 254 -12.04 -15.27 7.52
C ALA A 254 -12.69 -13.91 7.24
N ALA A 255 -11.89 -12.84 7.09
CA ALA A 255 -12.36 -11.50 6.74
C ALA A 255 -13.10 -11.45 5.39
N ALA A 256 -12.64 -12.21 4.40
CA ALA A 256 -13.32 -12.35 3.12
C ALA A 256 -14.59 -13.22 3.17
N CYS A 257 -14.84 -13.95 4.28
CA CYS A 257 -15.95 -14.90 4.44
C CYS A 257 -16.88 -14.56 5.61
N THR A 258 -16.87 -13.32 6.08
CA THR A 258 -17.62 -12.91 7.30
C THR A 258 -19.12 -13.14 7.21
N GLU A 259 -19.74 -13.03 6.02
CA GLU A 259 -21.16 -13.34 5.83
C GLU A 259 -21.47 -14.82 6.12
N THR A 260 -20.64 -15.73 5.63
CA THR A 260 -20.78 -17.16 5.87
C THR A 260 -20.60 -17.48 7.35
N ILE A 261 -19.56 -16.92 7.98
CA ILE A 261 -19.30 -17.11 9.41
C ILE A 261 -20.46 -16.55 10.24
N GLY A 262 -20.87 -15.31 9.94
CA GLY A 262 -21.92 -14.59 10.65
C GLY A 262 -23.25 -15.34 10.66
N ASN A 263 -23.69 -15.83 9.50
CA ASN A 263 -24.91 -16.62 9.39
C ASN A 263 -24.90 -17.87 10.29
N ILE A 264 -23.75 -18.50 10.47
CA ILE A 264 -23.59 -19.71 11.30
C ILE A 264 -23.56 -19.34 12.78
N VAL A 265 -22.72 -18.41 13.20
CA VAL A 265 -22.51 -18.09 14.61
C VAL A 265 -23.72 -17.39 15.21
N LEU A 266 -24.45 -16.57 14.45
CA LEU A 266 -25.71 -15.96 14.89
C LEU A 266 -26.81 -16.97 15.03
N ALA A 267 -26.95 -17.91 14.10
CA ALA A 267 -27.93 -19.00 14.22
C ALA A 267 -27.63 -19.91 15.43
N ALA A 268 -26.35 -20.16 15.72
CA ALA A 268 -25.89 -20.90 16.89
C ALA A 268 -25.98 -20.09 18.20
N ARG A 269 -26.14 -18.75 18.10
CA ARG A 269 -26.07 -17.79 19.21
C ARG A 269 -24.72 -17.82 19.94
N THR A 270 -23.62 -18.13 19.22
CA THR A 270 -22.27 -18.18 19.74
C THR A 270 -21.56 -16.85 19.46
N PRO A 271 -21.26 -16.05 20.50
CA PRO A 271 -20.61 -14.76 20.30
C PRO A 271 -19.17 -14.92 19.80
N VAL A 272 -18.69 -13.93 19.04
CA VAL A 272 -17.33 -13.89 18.47
C VAL A 272 -16.62 -12.63 18.93
N ILE A 273 -15.41 -12.77 19.49
CA ILE A 273 -14.44 -11.68 19.62
C ILE A 273 -13.54 -11.73 18.39
N ALA A 274 -13.46 -10.62 17.68
CA ALA A 274 -12.77 -10.53 16.41
C ALA A 274 -11.40 -9.83 16.54
N GLY A 275 -10.43 -10.26 15.77
CA GLY A 275 -9.09 -9.67 15.73
C GLY A 275 -9.03 -8.33 15.02
N GLU A 276 -10.03 -8.01 14.17
CA GLU A 276 -10.09 -6.74 13.45
C GLU A 276 -11.54 -6.29 13.17
N ALA A 277 -11.69 -5.01 12.76
CA ALA A 277 -13.00 -4.36 12.66
C ALA A 277 -13.90 -4.91 11.55
N GLY A 278 -13.37 -5.35 10.38
CA GLY A 278 -14.15 -5.93 9.29
C GLY A 278 -14.77 -7.27 9.68
N ILE A 279 -14.00 -8.15 10.34
CA ILE A 279 -14.51 -9.40 10.91
C ILE A 279 -15.59 -9.11 11.97
N CYS A 280 -15.33 -8.13 12.84
CA CYS A 280 -16.31 -7.74 13.86
C CYS A 280 -17.60 -7.19 13.24
N SER A 281 -17.49 -6.38 12.19
CA SER A 281 -18.64 -5.85 11.45
C SER A 281 -19.51 -6.95 10.86
N GLY A 282 -18.89 -7.99 10.31
CA GLY A 282 -19.61 -9.08 9.65
C GLY A 282 -20.13 -10.18 10.58
N CYS A 283 -19.45 -10.48 11.69
CA CYS A 283 -19.78 -11.63 12.53
C CYS A 283 -19.42 -11.50 14.01
N GLY A 284 -18.72 -10.45 14.45
CA GLY A 284 -18.24 -10.31 15.83
C GLY A 284 -19.09 -9.40 16.70
N VAL A 285 -19.04 -9.61 18.01
CA VAL A 285 -19.65 -8.71 19.00
C VAL A 285 -18.75 -7.55 19.34
N ALA A 286 -17.43 -7.79 19.43
CA ALA A 286 -16.45 -6.77 19.76
C ALA A 286 -15.06 -7.11 19.20
N THR A 287 -14.21 -6.08 19.14
CA THR A 287 -12.82 -6.16 18.67
C THR A 287 -11.96 -5.08 19.36
N LEU A 288 -10.67 -5.36 19.52
CA LEU A 288 -9.65 -4.35 19.75
C LEU A 288 -8.86 -4.20 18.44
N SER A 289 -9.16 -3.17 17.67
CA SER A 289 -8.70 -3.03 16.30
C SER A 289 -8.09 -1.67 16.02
N ILE A 290 -7.30 -1.63 14.97
CA ILE A 290 -6.66 -0.42 14.43
C ILE A 290 -7.45 0.11 13.23
N SER A 291 -7.13 1.34 12.78
CA SER A 291 -7.60 1.85 11.49
C SER A 291 -6.67 1.40 10.36
N TYR A 292 -7.13 0.53 9.49
CA TYR A 292 -6.36 0.06 8.34
C TYR A 292 -6.10 1.17 7.32
N TYR A 293 -7.02 2.12 7.18
CA TYR A 293 -6.79 3.30 6.34
C TYR A 293 -5.61 4.14 6.85
N GLU A 294 -5.57 4.43 8.16
CA GLU A 294 -4.46 5.17 8.76
C GLU A 294 -3.15 4.36 8.76
N LEU A 295 -3.22 3.04 8.90
CA LEU A 295 -2.07 2.16 8.74
C LEU A 295 -1.49 2.26 7.32
N GLY A 296 -2.35 2.21 6.30
CA GLY A 296 -1.97 2.41 4.91
C GLY A 296 -1.39 3.80 4.66
N ARG A 297 -1.99 4.86 5.20
CA ARG A 297 -1.45 6.22 5.11
C ARG A 297 -0.03 6.31 5.66
N LYS A 298 0.19 5.76 6.85
CA LYS A 298 1.52 5.68 7.46
C LYS A 298 2.53 4.96 6.55
N THR A 299 2.14 3.84 5.95
CA THR A 299 2.98 3.11 4.98
C THR A 299 3.28 3.97 3.73
N GLY A 300 2.30 4.73 3.25
CA GLY A 300 2.47 5.66 2.12
C GLY A 300 3.43 6.82 2.42
N GLU A 301 3.41 7.35 3.63
CA GLU A 301 4.37 8.35 4.11
C GLU A 301 5.80 7.77 4.20
N MET A 302 5.95 6.51 4.65
CA MET A 302 7.22 5.79 4.62
C MET A 302 7.73 5.64 3.18
N ALA A 303 6.86 5.24 2.25
CA ALA A 303 7.18 5.13 0.83
C ALA A 303 7.67 6.45 0.23
N ALA A 304 6.98 7.55 0.56
CA ALA A 304 7.37 8.87 0.08
C ALA A 304 8.78 9.27 0.53
N ARG A 305 9.13 9.02 1.78
CA ARG A 305 10.48 9.28 2.31
C ARG A 305 11.56 8.47 1.58
N ILE A 306 11.27 7.19 1.31
CA ILE A 306 12.20 6.30 0.58
C ILE A 306 12.38 6.78 -0.86
N LEU A 307 11.29 7.04 -1.58
CA LEU A 307 11.33 7.40 -2.99
C LEU A 307 11.97 8.78 -3.23
N LYS A 308 11.85 9.69 -2.26
CA LYS A 308 12.56 10.99 -2.26
C LYS A 308 14.03 10.87 -1.86
N GLY A 309 14.48 9.74 -1.34
CA GLY A 309 15.84 9.56 -0.81
C GLY A 309 16.06 10.24 0.54
N GLU A 310 15.00 10.50 1.28
CA GLU A 310 15.00 11.13 2.62
C GLU A 310 15.16 10.10 3.75
N ALA A 311 14.96 8.81 3.46
CA ALA A 311 15.11 7.72 4.41
C ALA A 311 15.76 6.50 3.78
N ASP A 312 16.52 5.77 4.59
CA ASP A 312 17.13 4.49 4.24
C ASP A 312 16.27 3.36 4.82
N ILE A 313 15.65 2.56 3.94
CA ILE A 313 14.76 1.46 4.32
C ILE A 313 15.45 0.44 5.22
N THR A 314 16.78 0.25 5.07
CA THR A 314 17.53 -0.73 5.86
C THR A 314 17.60 -0.40 7.35
N THR A 315 17.32 0.85 7.70
CA THR A 315 17.33 1.34 9.10
C THR A 315 15.95 1.75 9.59
N MET A 316 14.93 1.65 8.74
CA MET A 316 13.57 2.01 9.13
C MET A 316 12.96 0.91 10.02
N PRO A 317 12.50 1.24 11.23
CA PRO A 317 11.78 0.30 12.07
C PRO A 317 10.38 0.03 11.50
N ILE A 318 9.80 -1.11 11.86
CA ILE A 318 8.37 -1.38 11.66
C ILE A 318 7.58 -0.42 12.55
N GLU A 319 6.59 0.25 11.95
CA GLU A 319 5.71 1.18 12.66
C GLU A 319 4.37 0.51 13.01
N TYR A 320 3.76 0.94 14.12
CA TYR A 320 2.51 0.39 14.66
C TYR A 320 1.42 1.45 14.67
N ALA A 321 0.17 1.00 14.63
CA ALA A 321 -1.01 1.86 14.84
C ALA A 321 -1.59 1.64 16.26
N GLU A 322 -2.28 2.67 16.77
CA GLU A 322 -3.01 2.55 18.04
C GLU A 322 -4.30 1.75 17.85
N ALA A 323 -4.58 0.84 18.78
CA ALA A 323 -5.79 0.03 18.79
C ALA A 323 -6.88 0.68 19.66
N THR A 324 -8.13 0.48 19.26
CA THR A 324 -9.32 0.98 19.95
C THR A 324 -10.32 -0.15 20.15
N LYS A 325 -10.93 -0.24 21.35
CA LYS A 325 -12.01 -1.17 21.62
C LYS A 325 -13.28 -0.74 20.86
N GLN A 326 -13.79 -1.62 20.04
CA GLN A 326 -14.98 -1.38 19.23
C GLN A 326 -15.99 -2.52 19.37
N PHE A 327 -17.27 -2.25 19.07
CA PHE A 327 -18.32 -3.24 19.15
C PHE A 327 -19.36 -3.10 18.03
N ASN A 328 -19.97 -4.22 17.67
CA ASN A 328 -21.06 -4.26 16.71
C ASN A 328 -22.39 -4.15 17.46
N ALA A 329 -23.00 -2.97 17.42
CA ALA A 329 -24.24 -2.70 18.15
C ALA A 329 -25.42 -3.59 17.70
N VAL A 330 -25.47 -3.99 16.43
CA VAL A 330 -26.52 -4.85 15.87
C VAL A 330 -26.39 -6.26 16.41
N ILE A 331 -25.20 -6.87 16.30
CA ILE A 331 -24.94 -8.23 16.76
C ILE A 331 -25.03 -8.32 18.29
N CYS A 332 -24.48 -7.33 19.01
CA CYS A 332 -24.62 -7.26 20.47
C CYS A 332 -26.08 -7.25 20.91
N LYS A 333 -26.93 -6.45 20.24
CA LYS A 333 -28.38 -6.43 20.53
C LYS A 333 -29.07 -7.76 20.24
N GLU A 334 -28.74 -8.42 19.13
CA GLU A 334 -29.31 -9.70 18.73
C GLU A 334 -28.95 -10.82 19.71
N LEU A 335 -27.70 -10.86 20.15
CA LEU A 335 -27.21 -11.86 21.10
C LEU A 335 -27.48 -11.50 22.56
N GLY A 336 -27.91 -10.27 22.86
CA GLY A 336 -28.16 -9.80 24.22
C GLY A 336 -26.86 -9.48 24.99
N VAL A 337 -25.78 -9.13 24.29
CA VAL A 337 -24.50 -8.77 24.88
C VAL A 337 -24.47 -7.27 25.21
N SER A 338 -24.08 -6.96 26.45
CA SER A 338 -23.82 -5.58 26.88
C SER A 338 -22.31 -5.32 26.90
N VAL A 339 -21.88 -4.19 26.38
CA VAL A 339 -20.47 -3.78 26.39
C VAL A 339 -20.25 -2.61 27.34
N PRO A 340 -19.07 -2.48 27.97
CA PRO A 340 -18.69 -1.31 28.77
C PRO A 340 -18.68 0.00 27.97
N GLU A 341 -18.66 1.15 28.70
CA GLU A 341 -18.74 2.48 28.08
C GLU A 341 -17.48 2.90 27.30
N ASP A 342 -16.34 2.22 27.51
CA ASP A 342 -15.09 2.45 26.82
C ASP A 342 -15.03 1.81 25.42
N TYR A 343 -16.06 1.10 25.01
CA TYR A 343 -16.20 0.55 23.68
C TYR A 343 -16.91 1.53 22.73
N VAL A 344 -16.34 1.73 21.56
CA VAL A 344 -16.90 2.60 20.51
C VAL A 344 -17.70 1.75 19.51
N ALA A 345 -18.91 2.19 19.18
CA ALA A 345 -19.69 1.49 18.16
C ALA A 345 -19.01 1.54 16.79
N LEU A 346 -18.94 0.40 16.10
CA LEU A 346 -18.55 0.33 14.70
C LEU A 346 -19.52 1.16 13.85
N GLN A 347 -18.99 1.89 12.88
CA GLN A 347 -19.75 2.75 11.96
C GLN A 347 -20.30 1.96 10.77
#